data_799b9543551e12c9ff8bcc4fc07c45f8
#
_entry.id   799b9543551e12c9ff8bcc4fc07c45f8
#
_cell.length_a   1.000
_cell.length_b   1.000
_cell.length_c   1.000
_cell.angle_alpha   90.00
_cell.angle_beta   90.00
_cell.angle_gamma   90.00
#
_symmetry.space_group_name_H-M   'P 1'
#
loop_
_entity.id
_entity.type
_entity.pdbx_description
1 polymer ?
#
loop_
_entity_poly.entity_id
_entity_poly.type
_entity_poly.pdbx_seq_one_letter_code
_entity_poly.pdbx_strand_id
1 'polypeptide(L)'
;MLDAKTERLTIRRARSGDREAVAELIRAYQRPLESFIFRLCGKSELAEDIAQEAFVRVIKSLDRCDERFRFSTWLFTIGKRLLVNHHQKMKPSADSETVEFRADDHRRPEHVLEEVERSEKMGRMIEVALDALVSPQREIVLLFHQQGWPVERIAVELSMPEGTVKSHLFRARRRMLEAIELSGTPNPHEVFR
;
A
#
# COMPACT_ATOMS: atom_id res chain seq x y z
N MET A 1 1.58 11.56 -5.28
CA MET A 1 2.04 10.70 -6.41
C MET A 1 2.00 11.51 -7.69
N LEU A 2 2.91 11.26 -8.63
CA LEU A 2 2.95 11.96 -9.92
C LEU A 2 1.80 11.48 -10.84
N ASP A 3 1.32 12.37 -11.72
CA ASP A 3 0.46 11.96 -12.84
C ASP A 3 1.27 11.12 -13.86
N ALA A 4 0.56 10.38 -14.74
CA ALA A 4 1.22 9.42 -15.65
C ALA A 4 2.20 10.06 -16.64
N LYS A 5 1.97 11.31 -17.06
CA LYS A 5 2.84 12.01 -18.01
C LYS A 5 4.12 12.49 -17.32
N THR A 6 3.98 13.16 -16.20
CA THR A 6 5.10 13.63 -15.37
C THR A 6 5.95 12.45 -14.90
N GLU A 7 5.33 11.37 -14.43
CA GLU A 7 6.01 10.14 -14.01
C GLU A 7 6.94 9.59 -15.12
N ARG A 8 6.43 9.45 -16.35
CA ARG A 8 7.24 8.96 -17.48
C ARG A 8 8.41 9.88 -17.80
N LEU A 9 8.19 11.20 -17.80
CA LEU A 9 9.24 12.17 -18.05
C LEU A 9 10.33 12.12 -16.97
N THR A 10 9.93 12.06 -15.70
CA THR A 10 10.86 11.97 -14.57
C THR A 10 11.67 10.67 -14.61
N ILE A 11 11.05 9.53 -14.97
CA ILE A 11 11.75 8.26 -15.14
C ILE A 11 12.81 8.35 -16.25
N ARG A 12 12.49 8.95 -17.40
CA ARG A 12 13.45 9.09 -18.50
C ARG A 12 14.64 9.96 -18.11
N ARG A 13 14.38 11.07 -17.41
CA ARG A 13 15.45 11.93 -16.87
C ARG A 13 16.32 11.17 -15.86
N ALA A 14 15.69 10.43 -14.95
CA ALA A 14 16.41 9.63 -13.96
C ALA A 14 17.29 8.55 -14.61
N ARG A 15 16.82 7.90 -15.68
CA ARG A 15 17.61 6.92 -16.47
C ARG A 15 18.83 7.57 -17.15
N SER A 16 18.73 8.84 -17.57
CA SER A 16 19.86 9.57 -18.13
C SER A 16 20.84 10.11 -17.10
N GLY A 17 20.68 9.74 -15.81
CA GLY A 17 21.58 10.12 -14.73
C GLY A 17 21.21 11.42 -14.01
N ASP A 18 20.04 12.00 -14.28
CA ASP A 18 19.55 13.18 -13.58
C ASP A 18 19.20 12.86 -12.13
N ARG A 19 20.09 13.30 -11.22
CA ARG A 19 19.95 13.07 -9.77
C ARG A 19 18.71 13.77 -9.18
N GLU A 20 18.33 14.91 -9.73
CA GLU A 20 17.14 15.63 -9.26
C GLU A 20 15.86 14.88 -9.64
N ALA A 21 15.82 14.26 -10.81
CA ALA A 21 14.70 13.39 -11.21
C ALA A 21 14.59 12.16 -10.29
N VAL A 22 15.71 11.58 -9.86
CA VAL A 22 15.70 10.49 -8.86
C VAL A 22 15.13 10.98 -7.53
N ALA A 23 15.58 12.16 -7.05
CA ALA A 23 15.08 12.75 -5.82
C ALA A 23 13.56 13.09 -5.92
N GLU A 24 13.09 13.53 -7.08
CA GLU A 24 11.67 13.78 -7.36
C GLU A 24 10.84 12.49 -7.24
N LEU A 25 11.31 11.36 -7.79
CA LEU A 25 10.65 10.06 -7.64
C LEU A 25 10.58 9.64 -6.16
N ILE A 26 11.68 9.76 -5.42
CA ILE A 26 11.71 9.42 -3.99
C ILE A 26 10.68 10.27 -3.23
N ARG A 27 10.74 11.60 -3.35
CA ARG A 27 9.80 12.51 -2.67
C ARG A 27 8.33 12.20 -2.98
N ALA A 28 8.03 11.84 -4.24
CA ALA A 28 6.67 11.55 -4.67
C ALA A 28 6.11 10.22 -4.14
N TYR A 29 6.97 9.23 -3.90
CA TYR A 29 6.53 7.85 -3.64
C TYR A 29 6.95 7.29 -2.28
N GLN A 30 7.86 7.93 -1.54
CA GLN A 30 8.35 7.43 -0.25
C GLN A 30 7.21 7.22 0.75
N ARG A 31 6.50 8.30 1.12
CA ARG A 31 5.38 8.21 2.06
C ARG A 31 4.25 7.27 1.61
N PRO A 32 3.79 7.31 0.34
CA PRO A 32 2.85 6.32 -0.16
C PRO A 32 3.31 4.87 -0.01
N LEU A 33 4.59 4.57 -0.28
CA LEU A 33 5.15 3.23 -0.13
C LEU A 33 5.25 2.81 1.34
N GLU A 34 5.80 3.66 2.20
CA GLU A 34 5.88 3.43 3.65
C GLU A 34 4.48 3.14 4.24
N SER A 35 3.49 3.98 3.92
CA SER A 35 2.11 3.79 4.36
C SER A 35 1.51 2.46 3.87
N PHE A 36 1.80 2.07 2.63
CA PHE A 36 1.35 0.80 2.08
C PHE A 36 1.97 -0.39 2.83
N ILE A 37 3.29 -0.39 3.01
CA ILE A 37 4.00 -1.47 3.72
C ILE A 37 3.56 -1.51 5.19
N PHE A 38 3.42 -0.35 5.85
CA PHE A 38 2.92 -0.27 7.22
C PHE A 38 1.54 -0.91 7.35
N ARG A 39 0.61 -0.61 6.45
CA ARG A 39 -0.72 -1.23 6.44
C ARG A 39 -0.71 -2.73 6.21
N LEU A 40 0.36 -3.28 5.65
CA LEU A 40 0.53 -4.72 5.49
C LEU A 40 1.16 -5.39 6.72
N CYS A 41 2.12 -4.75 7.39
CA CYS A 41 2.91 -5.38 8.46
C CYS A 41 2.63 -4.83 9.87
N GLY A 42 1.99 -3.67 10.00
CA GLY A 42 1.70 -3.01 11.27
C GLY A 42 2.92 -2.43 12.01
N LYS A 43 4.13 -2.50 11.44
CA LYS A 43 5.39 -2.09 12.09
C LYS A 43 6.04 -0.94 11.33
N SER A 44 6.14 0.25 11.97
CA SER A 44 6.64 1.47 11.34
C SER A 44 8.10 1.36 10.91
N GLU A 45 8.98 0.89 11.80
CA GLU A 45 10.40 0.73 11.51
C GLU A 45 10.64 -0.22 10.33
N LEU A 46 9.95 -1.37 10.32
CA LEU A 46 10.04 -2.32 9.22
C LEU A 46 9.52 -1.73 7.90
N ALA A 47 8.45 -0.93 7.94
CA ALA A 47 7.90 -0.30 6.75
C ALA A 47 8.88 0.71 6.14
N GLU A 48 9.58 1.48 6.98
CA GLU A 48 10.61 2.42 6.57
C GLU A 48 11.80 1.70 5.94
N ASP A 49 12.33 0.67 6.60
CA ASP A 49 13.46 -0.14 6.11
C ASP A 49 13.15 -0.78 4.76
N ILE A 50 11.96 -1.38 4.63
CA ILE A 50 11.50 -1.99 3.38
C ILE A 50 11.34 -0.95 2.27
N ALA A 51 10.82 0.23 2.59
CA ALA A 51 10.66 1.30 1.61
C ALA A 51 12.03 1.80 1.12
N GLN A 52 12.99 2.01 2.01
CA GLN A 52 14.35 2.41 1.65
C GLN A 52 15.02 1.36 0.75
N GLU A 53 14.98 0.09 1.13
CA GLU A 53 15.56 -1.00 0.35
C GLU A 53 14.87 -1.13 -1.03
N ALA A 54 13.55 -0.92 -1.11
CA ALA A 54 12.82 -0.92 -2.37
C ALA A 54 13.32 0.17 -3.31
N PHE A 55 13.53 1.41 -2.81
CA PHE A 55 14.10 2.49 -3.60
C PHE A 55 15.51 2.19 -4.08
N VAL A 56 16.36 1.65 -3.21
CA VAL A 56 17.73 1.27 -3.60
C VAL A 56 17.70 0.28 -4.77
N ARG A 57 16.84 -0.75 -4.72
CA ARG A 57 16.69 -1.73 -5.80
C ARG A 57 16.14 -1.14 -7.08
N VAL A 58 15.10 -0.32 -6.96
CA VAL A 58 14.45 0.32 -8.10
C VAL A 58 15.41 1.26 -8.81
N ILE A 59 16.13 2.11 -8.08
CA ILE A 59 17.09 3.05 -8.67
C ILE A 59 18.23 2.31 -9.39
N LYS A 60 18.76 1.24 -8.80
CA LYS A 60 19.80 0.40 -9.43
C LYS A 60 19.33 -0.34 -10.69
N SER A 61 18.04 -0.54 -10.84
CA SER A 61 17.44 -1.27 -11.96
C SER A 61 16.43 -0.48 -12.75
N LEU A 62 16.53 0.86 -12.71
CA LEU A 62 15.58 1.78 -13.33
C LEU A 62 15.44 1.55 -14.85
N ASP A 63 16.51 1.10 -15.53
CA ASP A 63 16.50 0.73 -16.94
C ASP A 63 15.53 -0.42 -17.25
N ARG A 64 15.21 -1.26 -16.27
CA ARG A 64 14.27 -2.38 -16.40
C ARG A 64 12.81 -1.98 -16.18
N CYS A 65 12.54 -0.74 -15.81
CA CYS A 65 11.18 -0.26 -15.62
C CYS A 65 10.42 -0.27 -16.94
N ASP A 66 9.36 -1.04 -17.05
CA ASP A 66 8.51 -1.11 -18.23
C ASP A 66 7.56 0.10 -18.27
N GLU A 67 7.76 1.00 -19.24
CA GLU A 67 6.93 2.22 -19.38
C GLU A 67 5.46 1.96 -19.74
N ARG A 68 5.08 0.70 -20.04
CA ARG A 68 3.68 0.30 -20.23
C ARG A 68 2.90 0.32 -18.92
N PHE A 69 3.60 0.15 -17.80
CA PHE A 69 3.00 0.15 -16.45
C PHE A 69 3.40 1.40 -15.68
N ARG A 70 2.62 1.73 -14.65
CA ARG A 70 2.96 2.79 -13.71
C ARG A 70 4.21 2.42 -12.92
N PHE A 71 5.09 3.38 -12.71
CA PHE A 71 6.27 3.23 -11.84
C PHE A 71 5.88 2.78 -10.43
N SER A 72 4.79 3.36 -9.91
CA SER A 72 4.23 2.94 -8.63
C SER A 72 3.96 1.43 -8.58
N THR A 73 3.34 0.87 -9.62
CA THR A 73 3.05 -0.57 -9.69
C THR A 73 4.32 -1.42 -9.52
N TRP A 74 5.39 -1.05 -10.19
CA TRP A 74 6.67 -1.74 -10.11
C TRP A 74 7.35 -1.57 -8.74
N LEU A 75 7.41 -0.33 -8.23
CA LEU A 75 7.99 -0.01 -6.92
C LEU A 75 7.26 -0.76 -5.79
N PHE A 76 5.93 -0.74 -5.77
CA PHE A 76 5.14 -1.39 -4.74
C PHE A 76 5.20 -2.92 -4.80
N THR A 77 5.32 -3.50 -6.01
CA THR A 77 5.62 -4.93 -6.17
C THR A 77 6.95 -5.30 -5.52
N ILE A 78 8.00 -4.48 -5.70
CA ILE A 78 9.31 -4.72 -5.09
C ILE A 78 9.21 -4.60 -3.57
N GLY A 79 8.57 -3.56 -3.03
CA GLY A 79 8.38 -3.38 -1.59
C GLY A 79 7.63 -4.56 -0.96
N LYS A 80 6.53 -5.00 -1.57
CA LYS A 80 5.78 -6.19 -1.12
C LYS A 80 6.65 -7.45 -1.09
N ARG A 81 7.42 -7.72 -2.16
CA ARG A 81 8.31 -8.90 -2.22
C ARG A 81 9.39 -8.86 -1.15
N LEU A 82 9.92 -7.67 -0.85
CA LEU A 82 10.86 -7.48 0.24
C LEU A 82 10.24 -7.83 1.60
N LEU A 83 9.01 -7.37 1.84
CA LEU A 83 8.27 -7.67 3.05
C LEU A 83 8.03 -9.18 3.22
N VAL A 84 7.57 -9.86 2.16
CA VAL A 84 7.37 -11.33 2.16
C VAL A 84 8.69 -12.05 2.45
N ASN A 85 9.79 -11.66 1.79
CA ASN A 85 11.11 -12.25 2.02
C ASN A 85 11.61 -12.01 3.45
N HIS A 86 11.34 -10.84 4.03
CA HIS A 86 11.68 -10.55 5.43
C HIS A 86 10.95 -11.51 6.37
N HIS A 87 9.65 -11.69 6.19
CA HIS A 87 8.87 -12.63 7.00
C HIS A 87 9.32 -14.09 6.85
N GLN A 88 9.67 -14.51 5.63
CA GLN A 88 10.19 -15.87 5.40
C GLN A 88 11.52 -16.11 6.10
N LYS A 89 12.41 -15.13 6.15
CA LYS A 89 13.70 -15.22 6.86
C LYS A 89 13.55 -15.28 8.39
N MET A 90 12.49 -14.68 8.93
CA MET A 90 12.22 -14.65 10.37
C MET A 90 11.47 -15.89 10.87
N LYS A 91 10.92 -16.74 9.98
CA LYS A 91 10.30 -18.02 10.36
C LYS A 91 11.38 -19.11 10.40
N PRO A 92 11.62 -19.78 11.54
CA PRO A 92 12.32 -21.06 11.55
C PRO A 92 11.43 -22.06 10.81
N SER A 93 12.08 -22.83 9.95
CA SER A 93 11.54 -23.88 9.10
C SER A 93 10.39 -24.69 9.74
N ALA A 94 9.14 -24.39 9.45
CA ALA A 94 7.98 -25.28 9.49
C ALA A 94 6.72 -24.55 8.98
N ASP A 95 6.05 -25.20 8.06
CA ASP A 95 4.69 -25.00 7.56
C ASP A 95 4.28 -23.64 6.93
N SER A 96 3.74 -23.83 5.75
CA SER A 96 3.08 -22.85 4.90
C SER A 96 1.79 -22.30 5.55
N GLU A 97 1.93 -21.49 6.61
CA GLU A 97 0.82 -20.74 7.17
C GLU A 97 0.78 -19.34 6.59
N THR A 98 -0.38 -18.97 6.10
CA THR A 98 -0.78 -17.60 5.75
C THR A 98 -0.33 -16.64 6.83
N VAL A 99 0.52 -15.68 6.45
CA VAL A 99 1.01 -14.65 7.36
C VAL A 99 -0.18 -13.82 7.83
N GLU A 100 -0.64 -14.03 9.06
CA GLU A 100 -1.58 -13.14 9.71
C GLU A 100 -0.87 -11.84 10.07
N PHE A 101 -1.23 -10.78 9.36
CA PHE A 101 -0.77 -9.43 9.66
C PHE A 101 -1.62 -8.84 10.80
N ARG A 102 -1.08 -8.81 12.00
CA ARG A 102 -1.64 -8.06 13.13
C ARG A 102 -1.01 -6.66 13.17
N ALA A 103 -1.85 -5.65 13.15
CA ALA A 103 -1.44 -4.27 13.41
C ALA A 103 -1.21 -4.08 14.91
N ASP A 104 -0.03 -3.59 15.30
CA ASP A 104 0.24 -3.08 16.63
C ASP A 104 0.00 -1.57 16.64
N ASP A 105 -0.68 -1.11 17.70
CA ASP A 105 -1.17 0.25 17.89
C ASP A 105 -0.01 1.20 18.24
N HIS A 106 0.33 2.14 17.36
CA HIS A 106 1.22 3.25 17.69
C HIS A 106 0.63 4.61 17.31
N ARG A 107 0.31 5.37 18.36
CA ARG A 107 -0.17 6.75 18.39
C ARG A 107 0.77 7.72 17.65
N ARG A 108 0.16 8.64 16.91
CA ARG A 108 0.78 9.87 16.39
C ARG A 108 0.55 11.06 17.31
N PRO A 109 1.47 12.04 17.37
CA PRO A 109 1.29 13.28 18.13
C PRO A 109 0.32 14.26 17.45
N GLU A 110 -0.35 15.05 18.31
CA GLU A 110 -1.39 16.04 18.00
C GLU A 110 -0.82 17.33 17.39
N HIS A 111 -1.55 17.94 16.50
CA HIS A 111 -2.00 19.33 16.38
C HIS A 111 -2.08 19.86 14.95
N VAL A 112 -3.31 20.23 14.55
CA VAL A 112 -3.77 21.45 13.85
C VAL A 112 -5.26 21.29 13.48
N LEU A 113 -6.13 22.22 13.91
CA LEU A 113 -7.45 22.01 14.45
C LEU A 113 -8.56 21.66 13.48
N GLU A 114 -9.11 21.74 12.66
CA GLU A 114 -10.43 21.35 12.08
C GLU A 114 -10.37 20.52 10.80
N GLU A 115 -9.52 20.85 9.86
CA GLU A 115 -9.25 20.01 8.68
C GLU A 115 -8.46 18.75 9.07
N VAL A 116 -7.65 18.87 10.12
CA VAL A 116 -6.87 17.77 10.69
C VAL A 116 -7.79 16.83 11.46
N GLU A 117 -8.75 17.30 12.24
CA GLU A 117 -9.73 16.44 12.92
C GLU A 117 -10.58 15.63 11.94
N ARG A 118 -10.98 16.23 10.83
CA ARG A 118 -11.72 15.52 9.76
C ARG A 118 -10.83 14.50 9.07
N SER A 119 -9.58 14.85 8.79
CA SER A 119 -8.58 13.95 8.20
C SER A 119 -8.20 12.82 9.14
N GLU A 120 -8.07 13.10 10.44
CA GLU A 120 -7.80 12.09 11.47
C GLU A 120 -8.98 11.16 11.71
N LYS A 121 -10.21 11.68 11.77
CA LYS A 121 -11.42 10.86 11.85
C LYS A 121 -11.54 9.93 10.65
N MET A 122 -11.28 10.45 9.45
CA MET A 122 -11.25 9.65 8.23
C MET A 122 -10.12 8.61 8.26
N GLY A 123 -8.94 8.99 8.74
CA GLY A 123 -7.80 8.08 8.92
C GLY A 123 -8.15 6.93 9.87
N ARG A 124 -8.68 7.23 11.05
CA ARG A 124 -9.13 6.22 12.03
C ARG A 124 -10.21 5.29 11.45
N MET A 125 -11.18 5.86 10.73
CA MET A 125 -12.24 5.07 10.09
C MET A 125 -11.67 4.09 9.05
N ILE A 126 -10.70 4.52 8.24
CA ILE A 126 -10.02 3.65 7.27
C ILE A 126 -9.22 2.57 7.99
N GLU A 127 -8.54 2.88 9.09
CA GLU A 127 -7.80 1.90 9.88
C GLU A 127 -8.73 0.83 10.47
N VAL A 128 -9.82 1.23 11.12
CA VAL A 128 -10.85 0.31 11.64
C VAL A 128 -11.39 -0.59 10.52
N ALA A 129 -11.69 -0.01 9.35
CA ALA A 129 -12.19 -0.77 8.22
C ALA A 129 -11.17 -1.79 7.68
N LEU A 130 -9.89 -1.39 7.60
CA LEU A 130 -8.82 -2.28 7.13
C LEU A 130 -8.49 -3.38 8.15
N ASP A 131 -8.57 -3.09 9.44
CA ASP A 131 -8.30 -4.06 10.52
C ASP A 131 -9.35 -5.17 10.57
N ALA A 132 -10.57 -4.91 10.12
CA ALA A 132 -11.60 -5.93 9.97
C ALA A 132 -11.33 -6.93 8.83
N LEU A 133 -10.34 -6.64 7.96
CA LEU A 133 -10.03 -7.49 6.82
C LEU A 133 -8.96 -8.52 7.15
N VAL A 134 -9.20 -9.76 6.76
CA VAL A 134 -8.20 -10.83 6.79
C VAL A 134 -7.39 -10.87 5.49
N SER A 135 -6.17 -11.41 5.56
CA SER A 135 -5.44 -11.76 4.33
C SER A 135 -6.23 -12.85 3.55
N PRO A 136 -6.33 -12.77 2.20
CA PRO A 136 -5.74 -11.78 1.29
C PRO A 136 -6.63 -10.55 1.00
N GLN A 137 -7.78 -10.40 1.65
CA GLN A 137 -8.74 -9.31 1.38
C GLN A 137 -8.10 -7.93 1.59
N ARG A 138 -7.37 -7.74 2.70
CA ARG A 138 -6.68 -6.49 3.02
C ARG A 138 -5.71 -6.10 1.91
N GLU A 139 -4.90 -7.04 1.48
CA GLU A 139 -3.92 -6.82 0.41
C GLU A 139 -4.59 -6.44 -0.92
N ILE A 140 -5.63 -7.17 -1.32
CA ILE A 140 -6.39 -6.89 -2.54
C ILE A 140 -7.00 -5.48 -2.52
N VAL A 141 -7.57 -5.07 -1.38
CA VAL A 141 -8.15 -3.74 -1.19
C VAL A 141 -7.10 -2.65 -1.31
N LEU A 142 -5.93 -2.83 -0.69
CA LEU A 142 -4.83 -1.86 -0.76
C LEU A 142 -4.28 -1.75 -2.19
N LEU A 143 -4.07 -2.86 -2.89
CA LEU A 143 -3.61 -2.84 -4.28
C LEU A 143 -4.63 -2.17 -5.21
N PHE A 144 -5.92 -2.46 -5.04
CA PHE A 144 -6.97 -1.93 -5.89
C PHE A 144 -7.26 -0.44 -5.61
N HIS A 145 -7.54 -0.08 -4.35
CA HIS A 145 -7.99 1.28 -4.00
C HIS A 145 -6.83 2.25 -3.75
N GLN A 146 -5.78 1.84 -3.07
CA GLN A 146 -4.66 2.74 -2.76
C GLN A 146 -3.67 2.84 -3.93
N GLN A 147 -3.42 1.73 -4.64
CA GLN A 147 -2.44 1.68 -5.72
C GLN A 147 -3.06 1.79 -7.12
N GLY A 148 -4.38 1.67 -7.23
CA GLY A 148 -5.08 1.74 -8.51
C GLY A 148 -4.74 0.59 -9.46
N TRP A 149 -4.37 -0.59 -8.94
CA TRP A 149 -4.09 -1.73 -9.80
C TRP A 149 -5.36 -2.30 -10.41
N PRO A 150 -5.35 -2.64 -11.70
CA PRO A 150 -6.47 -3.34 -12.32
C PRO A 150 -6.57 -4.77 -11.78
N VAL A 151 -7.78 -5.32 -11.80
CA VAL A 151 -8.08 -6.66 -11.24
C VAL A 151 -7.22 -7.75 -11.88
N GLU A 152 -6.97 -7.66 -13.18
CA GLU A 152 -6.14 -8.59 -13.95
C GLU A 152 -4.71 -8.63 -13.42
N ARG A 153 -4.16 -7.46 -13.06
CA ARG A 153 -2.82 -7.36 -12.48
C ARG A 153 -2.76 -7.97 -11.08
N ILE A 154 -3.77 -7.71 -10.25
CA ILE A 154 -3.87 -8.28 -8.91
C ILE A 154 -3.99 -9.81 -8.99
N ALA A 155 -4.78 -10.31 -9.93
CA ALA A 155 -4.95 -11.74 -10.17
C ALA A 155 -3.62 -12.45 -10.49
N VAL A 156 -2.82 -11.87 -11.37
CA VAL A 156 -1.48 -12.38 -11.70
C VAL A 156 -0.54 -12.32 -10.49
N GLU A 157 -0.49 -11.19 -9.79
CA GLU A 157 0.44 -10.98 -8.65
C GLU A 157 0.14 -11.93 -7.48
N LEU A 158 -1.14 -12.21 -7.22
CA LEU A 158 -1.58 -13.07 -6.13
C LEU A 158 -1.80 -14.53 -6.57
N SER A 159 -1.53 -14.85 -7.84
CA SER A 159 -1.77 -16.18 -8.42
C SER A 159 -3.21 -16.67 -8.20
N MET A 160 -4.18 -15.79 -8.39
CA MET A 160 -5.62 -16.03 -8.20
C MET A 160 -6.41 -15.78 -9.50
N PRO A 161 -7.53 -16.49 -9.74
CA PRO A 161 -8.45 -16.13 -10.80
C PRO A 161 -9.06 -14.71 -10.56
N GLU A 162 -9.29 -13.94 -11.62
CA GLU A 162 -9.92 -12.61 -11.53
C GLU A 162 -11.28 -12.62 -10.80
N GLY A 163 -12.09 -13.67 -11.04
CA GLY A 163 -13.36 -13.86 -10.34
C GLY A 163 -13.19 -13.97 -8.82
N THR A 164 -12.09 -14.60 -8.38
CA THR A 164 -11.74 -14.70 -6.96
C THR A 164 -11.35 -13.33 -6.40
N VAL A 165 -10.55 -12.55 -7.12
CA VAL A 165 -10.19 -11.17 -6.73
C VAL A 165 -11.44 -10.30 -6.60
N LYS A 166 -12.36 -10.34 -7.58
CA LYS A 166 -13.64 -9.61 -7.54
C LYS A 166 -14.50 -10.02 -6.34
N SER A 167 -14.56 -11.33 -6.04
CA SER A 167 -15.27 -11.86 -4.88
C SER A 167 -14.65 -11.41 -3.55
N HIS A 168 -13.32 -11.32 -3.46
CA HIS A 168 -12.63 -10.77 -2.29
C HIS A 168 -12.92 -9.28 -2.11
N LEU A 169 -12.88 -8.47 -3.17
CA LEU A 169 -13.22 -7.04 -3.13
C LEU A 169 -14.67 -6.82 -2.64
N PHE A 170 -15.62 -7.60 -3.15
CA PHE A 170 -17.02 -7.53 -2.72
C PHE A 170 -17.19 -7.85 -1.23
N ARG A 171 -16.61 -8.96 -0.77
CA ARG A 171 -16.68 -9.36 0.64
C ARG A 171 -15.93 -8.40 1.56
N ALA A 172 -14.78 -7.89 1.11
CA ALA A 172 -14.02 -6.90 1.86
C ALA A 172 -14.82 -5.62 2.08
N ARG A 173 -15.45 -5.08 1.02
CA ARG A 173 -16.30 -3.88 1.13
C ARG A 173 -17.40 -4.05 2.17
N ARG A 174 -18.07 -5.19 2.17
CA ARG A 174 -19.13 -5.47 3.14
C ARG A 174 -18.59 -5.52 4.58
N ARG A 175 -17.46 -6.21 4.82
CA ARG A 175 -16.81 -6.27 6.15
C ARG A 175 -16.34 -4.89 6.63
N MET A 176 -15.78 -4.08 5.73
CA MET A 176 -15.37 -2.72 6.05
C MET A 176 -16.55 -1.85 6.50
N LEU A 177 -17.68 -1.93 5.81
CA LEU A 177 -18.89 -1.21 6.20
C LEU A 177 -19.42 -1.66 7.56
N GLU A 178 -19.54 -2.97 7.78
CA GLU A 178 -19.96 -3.56 9.06
C GLU A 178 -19.05 -3.10 10.20
N ALA A 179 -17.74 -3.07 10.01
CA ALA A 179 -16.78 -2.61 11.01
C ALA A 179 -16.91 -1.11 11.34
N ILE A 180 -17.13 -0.27 10.34
CA ILE A 180 -17.36 1.17 10.53
C ILE A 180 -18.66 1.41 11.32
N GLU A 181 -19.75 0.73 10.97
CA GLU A 181 -21.03 0.82 11.68
C GLU A 181 -20.91 0.41 13.15
N LEU A 182 -20.21 -0.68 13.43
CA LEU A 182 -19.97 -1.18 14.79
C LEU A 182 -19.04 -0.27 15.62
N SER A 183 -18.16 0.48 14.99
CA SER A 183 -17.22 1.39 15.67
C SER A 183 -17.86 2.67 16.18
N GLY A 184 -19.16 2.90 15.89
CA GLY A 184 -19.86 4.13 16.27
C GLY A 184 -19.36 5.38 15.54
N THR A 185 -18.52 5.23 14.53
CA THR A 185 -18.06 6.32 13.68
C THR A 185 -19.20 6.77 12.76
N PRO A 186 -19.39 8.09 12.52
CA PRO A 186 -20.46 8.58 11.64
C PRO A 186 -20.39 7.91 10.27
N ASN A 187 -21.55 7.56 9.74
CA ASN A 187 -21.66 6.89 8.43
C ASN A 187 -20.92 7.71 7.35
N PRO A 188 -20.09 7.06 6.48
CA PRO A 188 -19.39 7.73 5.38
C PRO A 188 -20.32 8.60 4.52
N HIS A 189 -21.57 8.21 4.35
CA HIS A 189 -22.58 8.98 3.61
C HIS A 189 -22.99 10.30 4.29
N GLU A 190 -22.71 10.49 5.58
CA GLU A 190 -22.98 11.74 6.31
C GLU A 190 -21.79 12.70 6.23
N VAL A 191 -20.59 12.20 5.97
CA VAL A 191 -19.35 12.99 5.90
C VAL A 191 -19.14 13.57 4.49
N PHE A 192 -19.79 13.00 3.46
CA PHE A 192 -19.69 13.41 2.05
C PHE A 192 -20.95 14.15 1.52
N ARG A 193 -21.79 14.72 2.42
CA ARG A 193 -22.87 15.63 2.05
C ARG A 193 -22.42 17.06 1.97
#